data_18fae7fd4f04ca365402e751c65474d6
#
_entry.id   18fae7fd4f04ca365402e751c65474d6
#
_cell.length_a   1.000
_cell.length_b   1.000
_cell.length_c   1.000
_cell.angle_alpha   90.00
_cell.angle_beta   90.00
_cell.angle_gamma   90.00
#
_symmetry.space_group_name_H-M   'P 1'
#
loop_
_entity.id
_entity.type
_entity.pdbx_description
1 polymer ?
#
loop_
_entity_poly.entity_id
_entity_poly.type
_entity_poly.pdbx_seq_one_letter_code
_entity_poly.pdbx_strand_id
1 'polypeptide(L)'
;MLKMDTANNYDLESTNVLDITTMEMVSDSGKYIKRINVPATDQMPALCFELTGRKEKDDYNENLSRFFHYPDKLLITTDGIIIQQLDFDENDFSPCALDDFGFEYGDFRFDGYGGFKILCSSMGKNPVWKFWVWDENKKSFVNYPDLEMAGYINFDYNNQEINVSSSGGGDLHEFLTYKYDNDKLILIEKVIDADQDGKRKVFKLIDGELQLTETTESQLK
;
A
#
# COMPACT_ATOMS: atom_id res chain seq x y z
N MET A 1 19.30 -1.36 23.37
CA MET A 1 20.16 -0.57 22.48
C MET A 1 19.28 -0.12 21.33
N LEU A 2 18.83 1.13 21.36
CA LEU A 2 17.88 1.69 20.38
C LEU A 2 18.62 1.92 19.06
N LYS A 3 18.21 1.25 18.00
CA LYS A 3 18.55 1.61 16.63
C LYS A 3 17.45 2.50 16.08
N MET A 4 17.80 3.74 15.78
CA MET A 4 17.01 4.59 14.89
C MET A 4 17.46 4.24 13.47
N ASP A 5 16.62 3.56 12.73
CA ASP A 5 16.80 3.42 11.29
C ASP A 5 16.00 4.51 10.58
N THR A 6 16.73 5.36 9.88
CA THR A 6 16.18 6.39 9.00
C THR A 6 15.57 5.72 7.79
N ALA A 7 14.28 5.97 7.56
CA ALA A 7 13.52 5.46 6.44
C ALA A 7 14.17 5.80 5.08
N ASN A 8 14.06 4.85 4.16
CA ASN A 8 14.48 4.99 2.77
C ASN A 8 13.81 6.19 2.11
N ASN A 9 14.63 7.17 1.75
CA ASN A 9 14.24 8.26 0.86
C ASN A 9 13.91 7.68 -0.53
N TYR A 10 12.63 7.55 -0.85
CA TYR A 10 12.21 7.66 -2.24
C TYR A 10 12.15 9.15 -2.57
N ASP A 11 12.89 9.56 -3.61
CA ASP A 11 12.89 10.92 -4.14
C ASP A 11 11.45 11.36 -4.48
N LEU A 12 10.82 12.06 -3.54
CA LEU A 12 9.60 12.81 -3.73
C LEU A 12 10.01 14.30 -3.85
N GLU A 13 10.39 14.72 -5.04
CA GLU A 13 10.41 16.13 -5.35
C GLU A 13 8.98 16.67 -5.29
N SER A 14 8.76 17.58 -4.33
CA SER A 14 7.61 18.47 -4.18
C SER A 14 6.26 17.87 -3.75
N THR A 15 6.14 17.45 -2.49
CA THR A 15 4.89 17.62 -1.71
C THR A 15 5.28 17.57 -0.23
N ASN A 16 4.52 18.20 0.65
CA ASN A 16 4.74 18.24 2.09
C ASN A 16 5.05 16.84 2.63
N VAL A 17 6.33 16.51 2.75
CA VAL A 17 6.78 15.27 3.38
C VAL A 17 6.34 15.36 4.82
N LEU A 18 5.32 14.61 5.18
CA LEU A 18 4.91 14.49 6.56
C LEU A 18 6.06 13.84 7.34
N ASP A 19 6.48 14.47 8.43
CA ASP A 19 7.52 13.94 9.31
C ASP A 19 6.95 12.76 10.12
N ILE A 20 6.77 11.63 9.45
CA ILE A 20 6.23 10.40 10.04
C ILE A 20 7.33 9.71 10.82
N THR A 21 7.11 9.56 12.13
CA THR A 21 8.05 8.85 13.00
C THR A 21 7.54 7.46 13.33
N THR A 22 8.43 6.47 13.27
CA THR A 22 8.12 5.07 13.56
C THR A 22 8.93 4.57 14.73
N MET A 23 8.29 3.82 15.62
CA MET A 23 8.92 3.14 16.75
C MET A 23 8.47 1.68 16.78
N GLU A 24 9.43 0.78 16.88
CA GLU A 24 9.18 -0.66 17.00
C GLU A 24 9.63 -1.15 18.38
N MET A 25 8.84 -2.05 18.95
CA MET A 25 9.16 -2.68 20.22
C MET A 25 8.55 -4.09 20.29
N VAL A 26 9.14 -4.92 21.15
CA VAL A 26 8.55 -6.22 21.54
C VAL A 26 8.06 -6.06 22.97
N SER A 27 6.80 -6.39 23.22
CA SER A 27 6.24 -6.36 24.58
C SER A 27 6.81 -7.49 25.43
N ASP A 28 6.66 -7.40 26.76
CA ASP A 28 7.04 -8.46 27.71
C ASP A 28 6.32 -9.80 27.43
N SER A 29 5.18 -9.75 26.77
CA SER A 29 4.42 -10.94 26.31
C SER A 29 4.89 -11.50 24.96
N GLY A 30 5.95 -10.95 24.37
CA GLY A 30 6.47 -11.35 23.05
C GLY A 30 5.68 -10.83 21.85
N LYS A 31 4.70 -9.94 22.07
CA LYS A 31 3.98 -9.31 20.98
C LYS A 31 4.84 -8.24 20.33
N TYR A 32 4.86 -8.25 19.01
CA TYR A 32 5.47 -7.18 18.23
C TYR A 32 4.52 -5.99 18.16
N ILE A 33 5.03 -4.79 18.41
CA ILE A 33 4.27 -3.54 18.41
C ILE A 33 5.01 -2.55 17.53
N LYS A 34 4.29 -1.97 16.57
CA LYS A 34 4.76 -0.85 15.74
C LYS A 34 3.89 0.37 16.00
N ARG A 35 4.52 1.47 16.39
CA ARG A 35 3.86 2.78 16.53
C ARG A 35 4.31 3.70 15.42
N ILE A 36 3.36 4.31 14.74
CA ILE A 36 3.57 5.26 13.67
C ILE A 36 2.84 6.55 14.05
N ASN A 37 3.59 7.65 14.21
CA ASN A 37 3.02 8.96 14.50
C ASN A 37 2.98 9.77 13.20
N VAL A 38 1.82 10.27 12.90
CA VAL A 38 1.54 11.12 11.74
C VAL A 38 1.21 12.52 12.26
N PRO A 39 1.93 13.55 11.85
CA PRO A 39 1.65 14.92 12.27
C PRO A 39 0.29 15.40 11.74
N ALA A 40 -0.26 16.43 12.40
CA ALA A 40 -1.47 17.08 11.92
C ALA A 40 -1.25 17.75 10.56
N THR A 41 -2.30 17.75 9.75
CA THR A 41 -2.40 18.54 8.50
C THR A 41 -3.54 19.54 8.64
N ASP A 42 -3.77 20.36 7.60
CA ASP A 42 -4.90 21.27 7.60
C ASP A 42 -6.26 20.56 7.67
N GLN A 43 -6.32 19.29 7.24
CA GLN A 43 -7.55 18.50 7.16
C GLN A 43 -7.64 17.40 8.22
N MET A 44 -6.51 16.97 8.79
CA MET A 44 -6.44 15.83 9.70
C MET A 44 -5.73 16.19 11.00
N PRO A 45 -6.23 15.75 12.17
CA PRO A 45 -5.49 15.88 13.42
C PRO A 45 -4.22 15.04 13.41
N ALA A 46 -3.32 15.27 14.36
CA ALA A 46 -2.21 14.36 14.59
C ALA A 46 -2.73 12.98 15.01
N LEU A 47 -2.17 11.94 14.42
CA LEU A 47 -2.60 10.56 14.64
C LEU A 47 -1.43 9.71 15.14
N CYS A 48 -1.75 8.77 16.01
CA CYS A 48 -0.85 7.68 16.36
C CYS A 48 -1.53 6.35 16.02
N PHE A 49 -0.88 5.58 15.17
CA PHE A 49 -1.27 4.21 14.82
C PHE A 49 -0.41 3.25 15.66
N GLU A 50 -1.06 2.39 16.45
CA GLU A 50 -0.38 1.32 17.16
C GLU A 50 -0.81 -0.01 16.58
N LEU A 51 0.04 -0.60 15.76
CA LEU A 51 -0.16 -1.91 15.15
C LEU A 51 0.49 -2.97 16.02
N THR A 52 -0.30 -3.95 16.45
CA THR A 52 0.18 -5.09 17.23
C THR A 52 0.02 -6.37 16.44
N GLY A 53 0.90 -7.35 16.70
CA GLY A 53 0.83 -8.61 16.02
C GLY A 53 1.85 -9.62 16.53
N ARG A 54 2.00 -10.71 15.77
CA ARG A 54 2.97 -11.77 16.03
C ARG A 54 4.12 -11.67 15.05
N LYS A 55 5.31 -12.05 15.52
CA LYS A 55 6.51 -12.20 14.71
C LYS A 55 6.98 -13.63 14.83
N GLU A 56 6.97 -14.38 13.73
CA GLU A 56 7.37 -15.77 13.68
C GLU A 56 8.60 -15.93 12.79
N LYS A 57 9.55 -16.78 13.21
CA LYS A 57 10.74 -17.04 12.39
C LYS A 57 10.35 -17.95 11.21
N ASP A 58 10.94 -17.64 10.05
CA ASP A 58 10.83 -18.53 8.89
C ASP A 58 11.67 -19.80 9.09
N ASP A 59 11.03 -20.89 9.42
CA ASP A 59 11.68 -22.18 9.64
C ASP A 59 12.01 -22.92 8.32
N TYR A 60 11.51 -22.45 7.17
CA TYR A 60 11.77 -23.08 5.87
C TYR A 60 13.18 -22.80 5.33
N ASN A 61 13.85 -21.77 5.84
CA ASN A 61 15.18 -21.43 5.39
C ASN A 61 16.07 -20.97 6.56
N GLU A 62 16.69 -21.94 7.24
CA GLU A 62 17.54 -21.69 8.41
C GLU A 62 18.71 -20.72 8.17
N ASN A 63 19.10 -20.52 6.89
CA ASN A 63 20.19 -19.62 6.50
C ASN A 63 19.74 -18.17 6.31
N LEU A 64 18.42 -17.89 6.29
CA LEU A 64 17.87 -16.55 6.19
C LEU A 64 17.23 -16.18 7.53
N SER A 65 17.74 -15.13 8.18
CA SER A 65 17.10 -14.54 9.36
C SER A 65 15.82 -13.81 8.93
N ARG A 66 14.89 -14.53 8.33
CA ARG A 66 13.59 -14.02 7.92
C ARG A 66 12.58 -14.16 9.04
N PHE A 67 11.72 -13.17 9.17
CA PHE A 67 10.58 -13.22 10.06
C PHE A 67 9.32 -12.92 9.27
N PHE A 68 8.24 -13.60 9.63
CA PHE A 68 6.91 -13.30 9.16
C PHE A 68 6.18 -12.48 10.20
N HIS A 69 5.45 -11.46 9.76
CA HIS A 69 4.65 -10.59 10.58
C HIS A 69 3.17 -10.84 10.29
N TYR A 70 2.39 -10.97 11.36
CA TYR A 70 0.94 -11.18 11.30
C TYR A 70 0.29 -10.09 12.15
N PRO A 71 -0.39 -9.10 11.54
CA PRO A 71 -1.09 -8.10 12.31
C PRO A 71 -2.31 -8.71 13.00
N ASP A 72 -2.49 -8.41 14.29
CA ASP A 72 -3.67 -8.83 15.06
C ASP A 72 -4.64 -7.65 15.23
N LYS A 73 -4.12 -6.45 15.46
CA LYS A 73 -4.91 -5.28 15.82
C LYS A 73 -4.22 -3.99 15.43
N LEU A 74 -5.04 -3.00 15.08
CA LEU A 74 -4.62 -1.60 14.92
C LEU A 74 -5.47 -0.71 15.83
N LEU A 75 -4.80 0.04 16.72
CA LEU A 75 -5.41 1.15 17.47
C LEU A 75 -5.02 2.46 16.81
N ILE A 76 -5.99 3.34 16.64
CA ILE A 76 -5.79 4.68 16.09
C ILE A 76 -6.20 5.67 17.17
N THR A 77 -5.28 6.56 17.53
CA THR A 77 -5.50 7.55 18.57
C THR A 77 -5.18 8.95 18.07
N THR A 78 -5.86 9.95 18.63
CA THR A 78 -5.53 11.37 18.55
C THR A 78 -5.50 11.94 19.96
N ASP A 79 -4.46 12.70 20.32
CA ASP A 79 -4.28 13.27 21.65
C ASP A 79 -4.43 12.24 22.80
N GLY A 80 -4.02 10.99 22.53
CA GLY A 80 -4.15 9.88 23.50
C GLY A 80 -5.55 9.28 23.62
N ILE A 81 -6.52 9.74 22.84
CA ILE A 81 -7.89 9.22 22.82
C ILE A 81 -8.03 8.24 21.65
N ILE A 82 -8.53 7.04 21.94
CA ILE A 82 -8.81 6.05 20.89
C ILE A 82 -9.99 6.54 20.06
N ILE A 83 -9.78 6.75 18.77
CA ILE A 83 -10.82 7.11 17.80
C ILE A 83 -11.28 5.88 17.00
N GLN A 84 -10.42 4.87 16.86
CA GLN A 84 -10.78 3.65 16.14
C GLN A 84 -9.92 2.46 16.60
N GLN A 85 -10.53 1.28 16.59
CA GLN A 85 -9.85 -0.01 16.69
C GLN A 85 -10.26 -0.88 15.52
N LEU A 86 -9.29 -1.52 14.89
CA LEU A 86 -9.49 -2.56 13.88
C LEU A 86 -8.85 -3.84 14.41
N ASP A 87 -9.63 -4.91 14.45
CA ASP A 87 -9.16 -6.26 14.75
C ASP A 87 -9.03 -7.01 13.41
N PHE A 88 -7.92 -7.69 13.21
CA PHE A 88 -7.61 -8.40 11.97
C PHE A 88 -7.76 -9.91 12.18
N ASP A 89 -8.42 -10.57 11.23
CA ASP A 89 -8.47 -12.04 11.20
C ASP A 89 -7.16 -12.57 10.62
N GLU A 90 -6.61 -13.63 11.19
CA GLU A 90 -5.40 -14.27 10.68
C GLU A 90 -5.54 -14.78 9.24
N ASN A 91 -6.77 -15.05 8.79
CA ASN A 91 -7.06 -15.46 7.43
C ASN A 91 -7.04 -14.27 6.43
N ASP A 92 -7.10 -13.04 6.93
CA ASP A 92 -7.06 -11.84 6.10
C ASP A 92 -5.64 -11.49 5.64
N PHE A 93 -4.65 -12.04 6.31
CA PHE A 93 -3.25 -11.74 6.07
C PHE A 93 -2.42 -13.00 5.89
N SER A 94 -1.78 -13.14 4.75
CA SER A 94 -0.73 -14.13 4.55
C SER A 94 0.56 -13.65 5.23
N PRO A 95 1.46 -14.58 5.60
CA PRO A 95 2.75 -14.19 6.17
C PRO A 95 3.46 -13.16 5.31
N CYS A 96 3.77 -12.02 5.87
CA CYS A 96 4.53 -10.98 5.20
C CYS A 96 6.01 -11.07 5.60
N ALA A 97 6.89 -11.26 4.62
CA ALA A 97 8.33 -11.37 4.84
C ALA A 97 9.04 -10.01 4.95
N LEU A 98 8.30 -8.91 4.98
CA LEU A 98 8.87 -7.59 5.23
C LEU A 98 9.18 -7.43 6.72
N ASP A 99 10.25 -6.69 7.04
CA ASP A 99 10.67 -6.44 8.43
C ASP A 99 9.64 -5.61 9.24
N ASP A 100 8.62 -5.12 8.57
CA ASP A 100 7.48 -4.45 9.15
C ASP A 100 6.17 -5.00 8.55
N PHE A 101 5.03 -4.73 9.16
CA PHE A 101 3.71 -5.15 8.65
C PHE A 101 3.37 -4.55 7.27
N GLY A 102 4.33 -3.94 6.57
CA GLY A 102 4.09 -3.25 5.31
C GLY A 102 3.09 -2.10 5.48
N PHE A 103 3.09 -1.41 6.63
CA PHE A 103 2.22 -0.27 6.86
C PHE A 103 2.74 0.97 6.15
N GLU A 104 1.88 1.60 5.36
CA GLU A 104 2.16 2.89 4.73
C GLU A 104 0.97 3.85 4.94
N TYR A 105 1.28 5.14 5.16
CA TYR A 105 0.29 6.21 5.30
C TYR A 105 0.46 7.22 4.16
N GLY A 106 -0.65 7.71 3.61
CA GLY A 106 -0.64 8.68 2.51
C GLY A 106 -2.03 9.16 2.14
N ASP A 107 -2.11 10.14 1.26
CA ASP A 107 -3.35 10.58 0.62
C ASP A 107 -3.59 9.74 -0.65
N PHE A 108 -4.31 8.65 -0.53
CA PHE A 108 -4.54 7.71 -1.63
C PHE A 108 -5.67 8.13 -2.58
N ARG A 109 -6.41 9.18 -2.23
CA ARG A 109 -7.52 9.70 -3.04
C ARG A 109 -7.24 11.05 -3.66
N PHE A 110 -6.09 11.67 -3.35
CA PHE A 110 -5.72 13.02 -3.76
C PHE A 110 -6.74 14.09 -3.31
N ASP A 111 -7.41 13.85 -2.18
CA ASP A 111 -8.44 14.74 -1.63
C ASP A 111 -7.97 15.50 -0.39
N GLY A 112 -6.69 15.30 0.00
CA GLY A 112 -6.07 15.92 1.15
C GLY A 112 -6.31 15.18 2.47
N TYR A 113 -7.18 14.18 2.48
CA TYR A 113 -7.38 13.33 3.64
C TYR A 113 -6.44 12.13 3.63
N GLY A 114 -5.90 11.81 4.78
CA GLY A 114 -5.01 10.67 4.91
C GLY A 114 -5.72 9.33 4.84
N GLY A 115 -4.97 8.33 4.44
CA GLY A 115 -5.35 6.93 4.50
C GLY A 115 -4.15 6.09 4.94
N PHE A 116 -4.35 4.81 5.17
CA PHE A 116 -3.28 3.86 5.37
C PHE A 116 -3.53 2.57 4.61
N LYS A 117 -2.46 1.87 4.29
CA LYS A 117 -2.52 0.53 3.71
C LYS A 117 -1.66 -0.43 4.50
N ILE A 118 -2.05 -1.69 4.49
CA ILE A 118 -1.31 -2.79 5.13
C ILE A 118 -1.13 -3.90 4.09
N LEU A 119 0.07 -4.47 4.03
CA LEU A 119 0.37 -5.58 3.14
C LEU A 119 -0.33 -6.85 3.62
N CYS A 120 -1.23 -7.39 2.78
CA CYS A 120 -1.95 -8.62 3.06
C CYS A 120 -1.21 -9.86 2.63
N SER A 121 -0.50 -9.77 1.50
CA SER A 121 0.27 -10.87 0.96
C SER A 121 1.45 -10.36 0.16
N SER A 122 2.62 -10.90 0.46
CA SER A 122 3.84 -10.77 -0.35
C SER A 122 4.24 -12.09 -1.01
N MET A 123 3.41 -13.13 -0.87
CA MET A 123 3.66 -14.45 -1.45
C MET A 123 3.32 -14.43 -2.94
N GLY A 124 4.35 -14.39 -3.76
CA GLY A 124 4.21 -14.34 -5.20
C GLY A 124 4.87 -13.10 -5.81
N LYS A 125 4.59 -12.88 -7.10
CA LYS A 125 5.18 -11.77 -7.85
C LYS A 125 4.48 -10.43 -7.62
N ASN A 126 3.23 -10.46 -7.15
CA ASN A 126 2.39 -9.28 -6.99
C ASN A 126 2.00 -9.14 -5.52
N PRO A 127 2.42 -8.08 -4.82
CA PRO A 127 1.94 -7.79 -3.49
C PRO A 127 0.44 -7.46 -3.52
N VAL A 128 -0.25 -7.80 -2.44
CA VAL A 128 -1.67 -7.47 -2.25
C VAL A 128 -1.78 -6.61 -1.00
N TRP A 129 -2.48 -5.49 -1.12
CA TRP A 129 -2.66 -4.51 -0.07
C TRP A 129 -4.12 -4.37 0.29
N LYS A 130 -4.43 -4.13 1.58
CA LYS A 130 -5.71 -3.59 2.03
C LYS A 130 -5.56 -2.10 2.32
N PHE A 131 -6.59 -1.35 1.97
CA PHE A 131 -6.60 0.11 2.09
C PHE A 131 -7.71 0.59 3.01
N TRP A 132 -7.41 1.61 3.79
CA TRP A 132 -8.38 2.37 4.58
C TRP A 132 -8.17 3.85 4.31
N VAL A 133 -9.26 4.55 4.03
CA VAL A 133 -9.27 6.00 3.78
C VAL A 133 -10.14 6.70 4.80
N TRP A 134 -9.82 7.95 5.11
CA TRP A 134 -10.61 8.74 6.04
C TRP A 134 -11.98 9.06 5.46
N ASP A 135 -13.03 8.81 6.23
CA ASP A 135 -14.40 9.23 5.94
C ASP A 135 -14.75 10.39 6.86
N GLU A 136 -14.83 11.59 6.29
CA GLU A 136 -15.07 12.83 7.05
C GLU A 136 -16.42 12.83 7.75
N ASN A 137 -17.44 12.16 7.20
CA ASN A 137 -18.74 12.07 7.80
C ASN A 137 -18.77 11.12 9.00
N LYS A 138 -18.03 10.04 8.93
CA LYS A 138 -17.92 9.03 9.99
C LYS A 138 -16.85 9.37 11.03
N LYS A 139 -15.94 10.30 10.70
CA LYS A 139 -14.74 10.62 11.50
C LYS A 139 -13.93 9.35 11.84
N SER A 140 -13.77 8.48 10.86
CA SER A 140 -13.08 7.20 10.99
C SER A 140 -12.53 6.74 9.66
N PHE A 141 -11.56 5.83 9.70
CA PHE A 141 -11.06 5.17 8.51
C PHE A 141 -12.00 4.06 8.08
N VAL A 142 -12.33 4.01 6.81
CA VAL A 142 -13.16 2.97 6.20
C VAL A 142 -12.34 2.16 5.20
N ASN A 143 -12.59 0.85 5.15
CA ASN A 143 -11.97 0.00 4.14
C ASN A 143 -12.33 0.50 2.74
N TYR A 144 -11.34 0.49 1.83
CA TYR A 144 -11.48 1.02 0.49
C TYR A 144 -11.04 -0.02 -0.57
N PRO A 145 -11.92 -0.99 -0.87
CA PRO A 145 -11.61 -2.13 -1.71
C PRO A 145 -11.31 -1.75 -3.17
N ASP A 146 -11.70 -0.57 -3.64
CA ASP A 146 -11.41 -0.13 -5.02
C ASP A 146 -9.91 -0.02 -5.31
N LEU A 147 -9.08 0.12 -4.26
CA LEU A 147 -7.62 0.13 -4.35
C LEU A 147 -6.96 -1.24 -4.05
N GLU A 148 -7.74 -2.27 -3.69
CA GLU A 148 -7.21 -3.60 -3.35
C GLU A 148 -6.84 -4.39 -4.61
N MET A 149 -5.88 -3.88 -5.36
CA MET A 149 -5.36 -4.49 -6.58
C MET A 149 -4.08 -5.27 -6.31
N ALA A 150 -3.91 -6.39 -7.01
CA ALA A 150 -2.65 -7.15 -6.94
C ALA A 150 -1.59 -6.47 -7.81
N GLY A 151 -0.45 -6.13 -7.21
CA GLY A 151 0.68 -5.49 -7.89
C GLY A 151 1.36 -4.41 -7.07
N TYR A 152 2.37 -3.83 -7.68
CA TYR A 152 3.05 -2.66 -7.13
C TYR A 152 2.25 -1.42 -7.49
N ILE A 153 1.76 -0.73 -6.47
CA ILE A 153 0.92 0.46 -6.61
C ILE A 153 1.76 1.69 -6.29
N ASN A 154 1.82 2.63 -7.23
CA ASN A 154 2.50 3.92 -7.09
C ASN A 154 1.50 5.05 -7.28
N PHE A 155 1.55 6.06 -6.40
CA PHE A 155 0.70 7.25 -6.43
C PHE A 155 1.49 8.42 -7.01
N ASP A 156 1.12 8.88 -8.20
CA ASP A 156 1.65 10.10 -8.81
C ASP A 156 0.81 11.31 -8.38
N TYR A 157 1.27 12.00 -7.36
CA TYR A 157 0.58 13.16 -6.81
C TYR A 157 0.55 14.36 -7.76
N ASN A 158 1.54 14.48 -8.66
CA ASN A 158 1.60 15.59 -9.61
C ASN A 158 0.52 15.48 -10.68
N ASN A 159 0.28 14.27 -11.17
CA ASN A 159 -0.72 13.96 -12.18
C ASN A 159 -2.05 13.49 -11.61
N GLN A 160 -2.10 13.24 -10.28
CA GLN A 160 -3.22 12.60 -9.59
C GLN A 160 -3.58 11.26 -10.25
N GLU A 161 -2.56 10.43 -10.48
CA GLU A 161 -2.67 9.12 -11.11
C GLU A 161 -2.26 8.01 -10.16
N ILE A 162 -2.91 6.86 -10.30
CA ILE A 162 -2.54 5.63 -9.60
C ILE A 162 -2.02 4.64 -10.64
N ASN A 163 -0.73 4.31 -10.53
CA ASN A 163 -0.07 3.40 -11.45
C ASN A 163 0.13 2.04 -10.77
N VAL A 164 -0.40 0.99 -11.40
CA VAL A 164 -0.30 -0.38 -10.91
C VAL A 164 0.51 -1.19 -11.90
N SER A 165 1.54 -1.88 -11.42
CA SER A 165 2.31 -2.82 -12.23
C SER A 165 2.19 -4.22 -11.67
N SER A 166 1.88 -5.19 -12.50
CA SER A 166 1.73 -6.59 -12.13
C SER A 166 2.40 -7.52 -13.12
N SER A 167 2.77 -8.72 -12.64
CA SER A 167 3.32 -9.78 -13.48
C SER A 167 2.30 -10.93 -13.57
N GLY A 168 1.87 -11.25 -14.78
CA GLY A 168 0.96 -12.36 -15.06
C GLY A 168 1.61 -13.74 -15.11
N GLY A 169 2.91 -13.81 -14.87
CA GLY A 169 3.72 -15.02 -15.04
C GLY A 169 4.40 -15.10 -16.42
N GLY A 170 5.52 -15.82 -16.49
CA GLY A 170 6.39 -15.78 -17.68
C GLY A 170 6.89 -14.35 -17.92
N ASP A 171 6.80 -13.92 -19.16
CA ASP A 171 7.24 -12.58 -19.59
C ASP A 171 6.08 -11.59 -19.70
N LEU A 172 4.89 -11.91 -19.18
CA LEU A 172 3.72 -11.05 -19.23
C LEU A 172 3.77 -10.02 -18.11
N HIS A 173 3.79 -8.75 -18.48
CA HIS A 173 3.69 -7.61 -17.59
C HIS A 173 2.50 -6.74 -17.97
N GLU A 174 1.75 -6.32 -16.95
CA GLU A 174 0.61 -5.44 -17.10
C GLU A 174 0.85 -4.15 -16.30
N PHE A 175 0.58 -3.01 -16.96
CA PHE A 175 0.64 -1.69 -16.32
C PHE A 175 -0.72 -1.02 -16.51
N LEU A 176 -1.30 -0.57 -15.41
CA LEU A 176 -2.61 0.06 -15.38
C LEU A 176 -2.47 1.45 -14.79
N THR A 177 -3.08 2.45 -15.43
CA THR A 177 -3.13 3.82 -14.91
C THR A 177 -4.58 4.20 -14.66
N TYR A 178 -4.85 4.62 -13.43
CA TYR A 178 -6.17 5.05 -12.99
C TYR A 178 -6.17 6.54 -12.62
N LYS A 179 -7.34 7.17 -12.74
CA LYS A 179 -7.65 8.49 -12.18
C LYS A 179 -8.98 8.44 -11.45
N TYR A 180 -9.16 9.37 -10.51
CA TYR A 180 -10.48 9.62 -9.94
C TYR A 180 -11.29 10.56 -10.86
N ASP A 181 -12.53 10.19 -11.10
CA ASP A 181 -13.57 11.01 -11.70
C ASP A 181 -14.80 10.98 -10.79
N ASN A 182 -15.10 12.09 -10.12
CA ASN A 182 -16.21 12.20 -9.15
C ASN A 182 -16.22 11.05 -8.13
N ASP A 183 -15.13 10.87 -7.41
CA ASP A 183 -14.90 9.81 -6.41
C ASP A 183 -14.89 8.36 -6.93
N LYS A 184 -14.97 8.16 -8.25
CA LYS A 184 -14.84 6.84 -8.86
C LYS A 184 -13.45 6.65 -9.46
N LEU A 185 -12.88 5.50 -9.18
CA LEU A 185 -11.61 5.11 -9.78
C LEU A 185 -11.84 4.61 -11.21
N ILE A 186 -11.29 5.32 -12.21
CA ILE A 186 -11.46 5.04 -13.63
C ILE A 186 -10.13 4.59 -14.21
N LEU A 187 -10.11 3.43 -14.87
CA LEU A 187 -8.96 2.97 -15.65
C LEU A 187 -8.87 3.80 -16.93
N ILE A 188 -7.78 4.58 -17.07
CA ILE A 188 -7.57 5.48 -18.22
C ILE A 188 -6.58 4.93 -19.24
N GLU A 189 -5.64 4.10 -18.78
CA GLU A 189 -4.66 3.45 -19.66
C GLU A 189 -4.35 2.04 -19.15
N LYS A 190 -4.19 1.11 -20.10
CA LYS A 190 -3.71 -0.25 -19.85
C LYS A 190 -2.61 -0.57 -20.86
N VAL A 191 -1.46 -1.03 -20.36
CA VAL A 191 -0.37 -1.55 -21.19
C VAL A 191 -0.17 -3.02 -20.87
N ILE A 192 -0.18 -3.84 -21.90
CA ILE A 192 0.22 -5.25 -21.84
C ILE A 192 1.54 -5.37 -22.59
N ASP A 193 2.59 -5.80 -21.90
CA ASP A 193 3.91 -5.99 -22.49
C ASP A 193 4.27 -7.49 -22.53
N ALA A 194 4.82 -7.93 -23.64
CA ALA A 194 5.16 -9.33 -23.92
C ALA A 194 3.96 -10.28 -23.71
N ASP A 195 2.83 -9.98 -24.36
CA ASP A 195 1.74 -10.94 -24.47
C ASP A 195 2.19 -12.17 -25.29
N GLN A 196 1.28 -13.12 -25.50
CA GLN A 196 1.57 -14.38 -26.22
C GLN A 196 2.19 -14.16 -27.62
N ASP A 197 1.99 -12.97 -28.20
CA ASP A 197 2.54 -12.60 -29.51
C ASP A 197 3.90 -11.91 -29.40
N GLY A 198 4.46 -11.70 -28.19
CA GLY A 198 5.69 -10.95 -27.94
C GLY A 198 5.57 -9.45 -28.24
N LYS A 199 4.37 -8.90 -28.12
CA LYS A 199 4.07 -7.51 -28.44
C LYS A 199 3.71 -6.71 -27.21
N ARG A 200 4.00 -5.42 -27.28
CA ARG A 200 3.50 -4.42 -26.34
C ARG A 200 2.26 -3.76 -26.94
N LYS A 201 1.16 -3.81 -26.20
CA LYS A 201 -0.15 -3.24 -26.59
C LYS A 201 -0.55 -2.15 -25.60
N VAL A 202 -0.97 -0.99 -26.12
CA VAL A 202 -1.43 0.14 -25.31
C VAL A 202 -2.90 0.37 -25.62
N PHE A 203 -3.72 0.41 -24.56
CA PHE A 203 -5.14 0.73 -24.62
C PHE A 203 -5.36 2.03 -23.85
N LYS A 204 -6.17 2.93 -24.39
CA LYS A 204 -6.56 4.18 -23.72
C LYS A 204 -8.06 4.31 -23.65
N LEU A 205 -8.53 4.99 -22.60
CA LEU A 205 -9.95 5.31 -22.44
C LEU A 205 -10.33 6.40 -23.46
N ILE A 206 -11.20 6.06 -24.41
CA ILE A 206 -11.72 6.97 -25.43
C ILE A 206 -13.24 6.77 -25.47
N ASP A 207 -13.99 7.85 -25.27
CA ASP A 207 -15.47 7.84 -25.28
C ASP A 207 -16.08 6.80 -24.30
N GLY A 208 -15.43 6.57 -23.15
CA GLY A 208 -15.89 5.65 -22.10
C GLY A 208 -15.52 4.18 -22.31
N GLU A 209 -14.75 3.85 -23.36
CA GLU A 209 -14.29 2.49 -23.63
C GLU A 209 -12.76 2.43 -23.80
N LEU A 210 -12.13 1.35 -23.32
CA LEU A 210 -10.72 1.09 -23.56
C LEU A 210 -10.51 0.63 -25.01
N GLN A 211 -9.82 1.47 -25.80
CA GLN A 211 -9.53 1.20 -27.21
C GLN A 211 -8.03 0.97 -27.40
N LEU A 212 -7.67 -0.04 -28.21
CA LEU A 212 -6.28 -0.29 -28.62
C LEU A 212 -5.78 0.89 -29.47
N THR A 213 -4.76 1.58 -28.97
CA THR A 213 -4.20 2.77 -29.64
C THR A 213 -2.81 2.52 -30.24
N GLU A 214 -2.08 1.54 -29.71
CA GLU A 214 -0.73 1.27 -30.16
C GLU A 214 -0.39 -0.23 -30.04
N THR A 215 0.38 -0.74 -30.98
CA THR A 215 1.01 -2.07 -30.92
C THR A 215 2.43 -1.98 -31.41
N THR A 216 3.39 -2.40 -30.59
CA THR A 216 4.82 -2.42 -30.93
C THR A 216 5.45 -3.76 -30.52
N GLU A 217 6.66 -4.06 -30.95
CA GLU A 217 7.41 -5.21 -30.43
C GLU A 217 7.78 -4.97 -28.97
N SER A 218 7.69 -6.01 -28.13
CA SER A 218 8.12 -5.96 -26.74
C SER A 218 9.64 -5.77 -26.66
N GLN A 219 10.07 -4.93 -25.72
CA GLN A 219 11.49 -4.73 -25.41
C GLN A 219 11.97 -5.62 -24.25
N LEU A 220 11.03 -6.36 -23.62
CA LEU A 220 11.37 -7.33 -22.59
C LEU A 220 12.07 -8.55 -23.25
N LYS A 221 13.24 -8.87 -22.77
CA LYS A 221 14.05 -10.03 -23.18
C LYS A 221 14.28 -10.94 -21.99
#